data_c0d01dfe06fae4dbeb2f031436695ac5
#
_entry.id   c0d01dfe06fae4dbeb2f031436695ac5
#
_cell.length_a   1.000
_cell.length_b   1.000
_cell.length_c   1.000
_cell.angle_alpha   90.00
_cell.angle_beta   90.00
_cell.angle_gamma   90.00
#
_symmetry.space_group_name_H-M   'P 1'
#
loop_
_entity.id
_entity.type
_entity.pdbx_description
1 polymer ?
#
loop_
_entity_poly.entity_id
_entity_poly.type
_entity_poly.pdbx_seq_one_letter_code
_entity_poly.pdbx_strand_id
1 'polypeptide(L)'
;MKVLGFRAFLAGLCLAAVSATAQAQSNPLYVPLGPAKAVLYKPDSGPAPHIGIVVMHRVANYLSHIACTEFSKRGFVVLCMNSRFDNNEVRVVWEQIALDVKAGVEYLKRQPGITKIVLFGHSGGAPTMSFYQAVAENGVAFCQDPKRLTTCDNNLAGLPKADGIVFADAHPGFPMTILRGFNPSILDENDPGKVDASLDPFDPKNGYNPKGASNYSPEFQKRYFEAQSARMNRIIDRALALREKMKRGEHYYKDNDIVIISRGGNPVGGPGGVASLHVLQPSLESIMSTARPQKLIKNDGSIVTEVISSVAVPDPGTRETNMSFDVGTKVYSVVSFLSNNAVRSTNSLDGIDHCTSNNSTVCAVQSITVPELYLAMGAANFIRDTEMTFDLAKSSDKDFAVIEGALHPFTPCRPCEKTPGQYSNTVKNLFDYATNWINARF
;
A
#
# COMPACT_ATOMS: atom_id res chain seq x y z
N MET A 1 -10.22 -73.30 -54.23
CA MET A 1 -9.07 -72.46 -53.81
C MET A 1 -9.53 -70.99 -53.91
N LYS A 2 -9.81 -70.34 -52.76
CA LYS A 2 -10.18 -68.91 -52.68
C LYS A 2 -9.02 -68.20 -51.98
N VAL A 3 -8.40 -67.25 -52.66
CA VAL A 3 -7.36 -66.39 -52.13
C VAL A 3 -8.03 -65.22 -51.47
N LEU A 4 -7.84 -65.02 -50.15
CA LEU A 4 -8.25 -63.81 -49.42
C LEU A 4 -7.15 -62.77 -49.52
N GLY A 5 -7.51 -61.57 -50.07
CA GLY A 5 -6.66 -60.40 -50.07
C GLY A 5 -6.72 -59.63 -48.74
N PHE A 6 -5.58 -59.40 -48.13
CA PHE A 6 -5.37 -58.58 -46.95
C PHE A 6 -5.24 -57.11 -47.39
N ARG A 7 -6.15 -56.23 -47.03
CA ARG A 7 -5.98 -54.78 -47.14
C ARG A 7 -5.44 -54.25 -45.83
N ALA A 8 -4.24 -53.72 -45.86
CA ALA A 8 -3.59 -53.01 -44.77
C ALA A 8 -4.17 -51.56 -44.74
N PHE A 9 -4.79 -51.16 -43.63
CA PHE A 9 -5.14 -49.81 -43.32
C PHE A 9 -3.96 -49.15 -42.57
N LEU A 10 -3.28 -48.19 -43.23
CA LEU A 10 -2.37 -47.26 -42.54
C LEU A 10 -3.19 -46.19 -41.84
N ALA A 11 -3.26 -46.23 -40.52
CA ALA A 11 -3.76 -45.14 -39.72
C ALA A 11 -2.58 -44.17 -39.46
N GLY A 12 -2.64 -43.01 -40.13
CA GLY A 12 -1.69 -41.91 -39.86
C GLY A 12 -2.02 -41.26 -38.53
N LEU A 13 -1.14 -41.45 -37.51
CA LEU A 13 -1.16 -40.67 -36.27
C LEU A 13 -0.60 -39.27 -36.59
N CYS A 14 -1.46 -38.26 -36.69
CA CYS A 14 -1.03 -36.85 -36.56
C CYS A 14 -0.70 -36.56 -35.11
N LEU A 15 0.58 -36.57 -34.72
CA LEU A 15 1.06 -35.97 -33.48
C LEU A 15 0.94 -34.46 -33.64
N ALA A 16 -0.08 -33.86 -33.05
CA ALA A 16 -0.10 -32.43 -32.80
C ALA A 16 0.95 -32.15 -31.70
N ALA A 17 2.10 -31.60 -32.12
CA ALA A 17 3.08 -31.06 -31.19
C ALA A 17 2.45 -29.82 -30.53
N VAL A 18 1.93 -30.00 -29.31
CA VAL A 18 1.61 -28.87 -28.41
C VAL A 18 2.95 -28.28 -28.00
N SER A 19 3.36 -27.21 -28.69
CA SER A 19 4.46 -26.37 -28.24
C SER A 19 4.05 -25.73 -26.92
N ALA A 20 4.36 -26.38 -25.81
CA ALA A 20 4.36 -25.71 -24.51
C ALA A 20 5.41 -24.59 -24.61
N THR A 21 4.95 -23.36 -24.79
CA THR A 21 5.82 -22.21 -24.59
C THR A 21 6.28 -22.26 -23.14
N ALA A 22 7.52 -22.68 -22.91
CA ALA A 22 8.16 -22.59 -21.61
C ALA A 22 8.08 -21.11 -21.21
N GLN A 23 7.31 -20.83 -20.18
CA GLN A 23 7.25 -19.48 -19.60
C GLN A 23 8.64 -19.19 -19.05
N ALA A 24 9.28 -18.12 -19.53
CA ALA A 24 10.58 -17.69 -19.02
C ALA A 24 10.53 -17.60 -17.49
N GLN A 25 11.39 -18.33 -16.83
CA GLN A 25 11.58 -18.26 -15.37
C GLN A 25 12.74 -17.32 -15.11
N SER A 26 12.53 -16.32 -14.25
CA SER A 26 13.63 -15.46 -13.82
C SER A 26 14.41 -16.14 -12.69
N ASN A 27 15.73 -16.26 -12.85
CA ASN A 27 16.61 -16.71 -11.78
C ASN A 27 16.89 -15.56 -10.81
N PRO A 28 16.42 -15.63 -9.55
CA PRO A 28 16.65 -14.58 -8.58
C PRO A 28 18.14 -14.52 -8.17
N LEU A 29 18.72 -13.33 -8.22
CA LEU A 29 20.11 -13.07 -7.79
C LEU A 29 20.09 -12.13 -6.59
N TYR A 30 20.62 -12.56 -5.44
CA TYR A 30 20.78 -11.72 -4.28
C TYR A 30 21.77 -10.58 -4.54
N VAL A 31 21.37 -9.35 -4.14
CA VAL A 31 22.17 -8.13 -4.31
C VAL A 31 22.25 -7.40 -2.96
N PRO A 32 23.43 -7.32 -2.33
CA PRO A 32 23.62 -6.50 -1.14
C PRO A 32 23.68 -5.02 -1.52
N LEU A 33 22.86 -4.19 -0.88
CA LEU A 33 22.79 -2.75 -1.11
C LEU A 33 23.02 -1.96 0.20
N GLY A 34 24.15 -2.21 0.85
CA GLY A 34 24.45 -1.61 2.15
C GLY A 34 23.47 -2.11 3.22
N PRO A 35 22.72 -1.23 3.90
CA PRO A 35 21.75 -1.66 4.91
C PRO A 35 20.48 -2.28 4.32
N ALA A 36 20.18 -2.03 3.04
CA ALA A 36 19.07 -2.64 2.32
C ALA A 36 19.48 -3.98 1.71
N LYS A 37 18.49 -4.84 1.48
CA LYS A 37 18.66 -6.13 0.81
C LYS A 37 17.87 -6.13 -0.48
N ALA A 38 18.39 -6.79 -1.51
CA ALA A 38 17.66 -6.88 -2.77
C ALA A 38 17.82 -8.25 -3.44
N VAL A 39 16.88 -8.56 -4.31
CA VAL A 39 16.93 -9.68 -5.24
C VAL A 39 16.62 -9.15 -6.63
N LEU A 40 17.53 -9.41 -7.56
CA LEU A 40 17.41 -9.04 -8.96
C LEU A 40 16.76 -10.20 -9.74
N TYR A 41 15.71 -9.88 -10.46
CA TYR A 41 15.02 -10.79 -11.38
C TYR A 41 15.24 -10.27 -12.81
N LYS A 42 15.70 -11.14 -13.69
CA LYS A 42 15.91 -10.83 -15.12
C LYS A 42 15.09 -11.78 -15.98
N PRO A 43 14.59 -11.33 -17.13
CA PRO A 43 13.97 -12.24 -18.08
C PRO A 43 15.01 -13.24 -18.61
N ASP A 44 14.63 -14.52 -18.70
CA ASP A 44 15.51 -15.59 -19.21
C ASP A 44 15.58 -15.64 -20.74
N SER A 45 14.67 -14.94 -21.41
CA SER A 45 14.55 -14.92 -22.87
C SER A 45 13.87 -13.64 -23.33
N GLY A 46 13.92 -13.38 -24.63
CA GLY A 46 13.30 -12.21 -25.24
C GLY A 46 14.31 -11.11 -25.60
N PRO A 47 13.83 -9.93 -26.02
CA PRO A 47 14.67 -8.78 -26.30
C PRO A 47 15.46 -8.31 -25.08
N ALA A 48 16.61 -7.68 -25.31
CA ALA A 48 17.39 -7.08 -24.22
C ALA A 48 16.54 -6.01 -23.51
N PRO A 49 16.33 -6.12 -22.18
CA PRO A 49 15.51 -5.18 -21.45
C PRO A 49 16.18 -3.81 -21.35
N HIS A 50 15.39 -2.74 -21.48
CA HIS A 50 15.87 -1.36 -21.29
C HIS A 50 15.17 -0.64 -20.14
N ILE A 51 14.17 -1.27 -19.53
CA ILE A 51 13.43 -0.74 -18.39
C ILE A 51 13.74 -1.56 -17.14
N GLY A 52 14.13 -0.85 -16.08
CA GLY A 52 14.31 -1.41 -14.73
C GLY A 52 13.14 -1.02 -13.82
N ILE A 53 12.64 -1.96 -13.02
CA ILE A 53 11.57 -1.71 -12.04
C ILE A 53 12.10 -1.92 -10.63
N VAL A 54 11.93 -0.92 -9.75
CA VAL A 54 12.24 -1.02 -8.32
C VAL A 54 10.96 -1.30 -7.56
N VAL A 55 10.95 -2.38 -6.76
CA VAL A 55 9.83 -2.81 -5.90
C VAL A 55 10.30 -2.84 -4.45
N MET A 56 9.71 -2.04 -3.56
CA MET A 56 10.07 -2.04 -2.14
C MET A 56 8.89 -1.61 -1.27
N HIS A 57 8.84 -2.17 -0.06
CA HIS A 57 7.95 -1.75 1.01
C HIS A 57 8.78 -1.23 2.20
N ARG A 58 8.18 -0.40 3.07
CA ARG A 58 8.89 0.19 4.23
C ARG A 58 9.44 -0.86 5.22
N VAL A 59 8.72 -1.96 5.48
CA VAL A 59 9.10 -2.99 6.48
C VAL A 59 8.74 -4.43 6.07
N ALA A 60 7.83 -4.64 5.12
CA ALA A 60 7.45 -5.99 4.70
C ALA A 60 8.51 -6.61 3.80
N ASN A 61 8.63 -7.94 3.85
CA ASN A 61 9.54 -8.67 3.00
C ASN A 61 9.01 -8.72 1.56
N TYR A 62 9.67 -7.98 0.68
CA TYR A 62 9.34 -7.91 -0.75
C TYR A 62 10.38 -8.58 -1.66
N LEU A 63 11.37 -9.31 -1.12
CA LEU A 63 12.39 -9.98 -1.92
C LEU A 63 11.81 -11.02 -2.89
N SER A 64 10.64 -11.58 -2.57
CA SER A 64 9.90 -12.53 -3.41
C SER A 64 8.47 -12.06 -3.72
N HIS A 65 8.23 -10.75 -3.71
CA HIS A 65 6.91 -10.20 -4.04
C HIS A 65 6.48 -10.62 -5.45
N ILE A 66 5.18 -10.85 -5.66
CA ILE A 66 4.64 -11.35 -6.93
C ILE A 66 5.02 -10.46 -8.14
N ALA A 67 5.13 -9.14 -7.94
CA ALA A 67 5.58 -8.21 -8.98
C ALA A 67 6.97 -8.54 -9.53
N CYS A 68 7.85 -9.16 -8.73
CA CYS A 68 9.20 -9.52 -9.13
C CYS A 68 9.19 -10.51 -10.29
N THR A 69 8.41 -11.56 -10.16
CA THR A 69 8.28 -12.61 -11.18
C THR A 69 7.36 -12.19 -12.32
N GLU A 70 6.27 -11.49 -12.03
CA GLU A 70 5.30 -11.12 -13.07
C GLU A 70 5.85 -10.08 -14.04
N PHE A 71 6.59 -9.07 -13.58
CA PHE A 71 7.24 -8.12 -14.47
C PHE A 71 8.46 -8.73 -15.18
N SER A 72 9.27 -9.58 -14.52
CA SER A 72 10.41 -10.20 -15.19
C SER A 72 9.98 -11.15 -16.31
N LYS A 73 8.89 -11.91 -16.13
CA LYS A 73 8.27 -12.71 -17.21
C LYS A 73 7.81 -11.88 -18.40
N ARG A 74 7.53 -10.60 -18.18
CA ARG A 74 7.08 -9.64 -19.22
C ARG A 74 8.21 -8.80 -19.81
N GLY A 75 9.49 -9.18 -19.54
CA GLY A 75 10.65 -8.60 -20.19
C GLY A 75 11.35 -7.47 -19.43
N PHE A 76 10.98 -7.18 -18.18
CA PHE A 76 11.63 -6.15 -17.35
C PHE A 76 12.74 -6.70 -16.48
N VAL A 77 13.75 -5.88 -16.19
CA VAL A 77 14.69 -6.13 -15.09
C VAL A 77 14.05 -5.61 -13.80
N VAL A 78 13.83 -6.47 -12.82
CA VAL A 78 13.12 -6.11 -11.59
C VAL A 78 14.01 -6.27 -10.39
N LEU A 79 14.16 -5.22 -9.59
CA LEU A 79 14.88 -5.22 -8.32
C LEU A 79 13.88 -5.15 -7.18
N CYS A 80 13.72 -6.27 -6.50
CA CYS A 80 12.85 -6.41 -5.35
C CYS A 80 13.63 -6.26 -4.05
N MET A 81 13.21 -5.33 -3.20
CA MET A 81 14.02 -4.87 -2.09
C MET A 81 13.28 -4.90 -0.76
N ASN A 82 14.05 -5.14 0.30
CA ASN A 82 13.68 -4.83 1.68
C ASN A 82 14.46 -3.60 2.15
N SER A 83 13.78 -2.72 2.88
CA SER A 83 14.43 -1.57 3.49
C SER A 83 15.34 -2.00 4.64
N ARG A 84 16.13 -1.07 5.15
CA ARG A 84 16.93 -1.23 6.38
C ARG A 84 16.09 -1.56 7.62
N PHE A 85 14.79 -1.31 7.58
CA PHE A 85 13.82 -1.56 8.65
C PHE A 85 13.02 -2.84 8.44
N ASP A 86 13.55 -3.78 7.68
CA ASP A 86 12.93 -5.08 7.42
C ASP A 86 12.44 -5.74 8.72
N ASN A 87 11.14 -6.04 8.78
CA ASN A 87 10.45 -6.61 9.96
C ASN A 87 10.55 -5.78 11.26
N ASN A 88 10.83 -4.49 11.18
CA ASN A 88 11.03 -3.64 12.35
C ASN A 88 10.14 -2.38 12.35
N GLU A 89 8.85 -2.55 12.61
CA GLU A 89 7.88 -1.45 12.71
C GLU A 89 8.19 -0.45 13.85
N VAL A 90 8.87 -0.90 14.91
CA VAL A 90 9.09 -0.11 16.12
C VAL A 90 10.08 1.04 15.88
N ARG A 91 11.00 0.88 14.94
CA ARG A 91 12.15 1.79 14.75
C ARG A 91 12.23 2.44 13.37
N VAL A 92 11.17 2.45 12.61
CA VAL A 92 11.19 3.05 11.26
C VAL A 92 11.49 4.55 11.35
N VAL A 93 12.52 5.00 10.67
CA VAL A 93 12.79 6.41 10.37
C VAL A 93 12.50 6.59 8.88
N TRP A 94 11.36 7.19 8.59
CA TRP A 94 10.81 7.24 7.23
C TRP A 94 11.76 7.86 6.22
N GLU A 95 12.37 8.97 6.60
CA GLU A 95 13.26 9.75 5.73
C GLU A 95 14.49 8.93 5.28
N GLN A 96 14.95 7.98 6.10
CA GLN A 96 16.08 7.11 5.75
C GLN A 96 15.74 6.07 4.67
N ILE A 97 14.46 5.71 4.51
CA ILE A 97 14.03 4.72 3.50
C ILE A 97 14.32 5.23 2.09
N ALA A 98 14.27 6.53 1.86
CA ALA A 98 14.60 7.11 0.56
C ALA A 98 16.04 6.80 0.12
N LEU A 99 16.98 6.64 1.07
CA LEU A 99 18.36 6.21 0.76
C LEU A 99 18.43 4.75 0.29
N ASP A 100 17.52 3.91 0.77
CA ASP A 100 17.43 2.52 0.32
C ASP A 100 16.87 2.45 -1.11
N VAL A 101 15.82 3.24 -1.42
CA VAL A 101 15.30 3.37 -2.79
C VAL A 101 16.37 3.94 -3.72
N LYS A 102 17.14 4.96 -3.28
CA LYS A 102 18.28 5.50 -4.02
C LYS A 102 19.25 4.40 -4.42
N ALA A 103 19.67 3.57 -3.47
CA ALA A 103 20.62 2.49 -3.74
C ALA A 103 20.10 1.53 -4.83
N GLY A 104 18.79 1.21 -4.80
CA GLY A 104 18.13 0.40 -5.82
C GLY A 104 18.08 1.06 -7.20
N VAL A 105 17.68 2.32 -7.26
CA VAL A 105 17.64 3.10 -8.51
C VAL A 105 19.04 3.21 -9.14
N GLU A 106 20.05 3.56 -8.34
CA GLU A 106 21.43 3.65 -8.80
C GLU A 106 21.99 2.28 -9.25
N TYR A 107 21.61 1.19 -8.56
CA TYR A 107 22.01 -0.15 -8.97
C TYR A 107 21.42 -0.50 -10.33
N LEU A 108 20.14 -0.28 -10.56
CA LEU A 108 19.50 -0.56 -11.84
C LEU A 108 20.06 0.32 -12.97
N LYS A 109 20.31 1.61 -12.72
CA LYS A 109 20.93 2.51 -13.72
C LYS A 109 22.31 2.05 -14.18
N ARG A 110 23.02 1.25 -13.38
CA ARG A 110 24.31 0.65 -13.77
C ARG A 110 24.17 -0.70 -14.50
N GLN A 111 22.96 -1.28 -14.59
CA GLN A 111 22.79 -2.53 -15.32
C GLN A 111 22.91 -2.29 -16.84
N PRO A 112 23.58 -3.20 -17.58
CA PRO A 112 23.69 -3.08 -19.03
C PRO A 112 22.33 -2.94 -19.71
N GLY A 113 22.20 -1.97 -20.61
CA GLY A 113 20.99 -1.75 -21.40
C GLY A 113 19.88 -0.98 -20.69
N ILE A 114 19.90 -0.83 -19.37
CA ILE A 114 18.82 -0.12 -18.64
C ILE A 114 18.98 1.39 -18.83
N THR A 115 17.97 2.01 -19.43
CA THR A 115 17.88 3.43 -19.72
C THR A 115 16.72 4.13 -19.02
N LYS A 116 15.72 3.34 -18.56
CA LYS A 116 14.52 3.82 -17.89
C LYS A 116 14.30 3.11 -16.57
N ILE A 117 13.84 3.84 -15.56
CA ILE A 117 13.52 3.32 -14.24
C ILE A 117 12.07 3.64 -13.90
N VAL A 118 11.32 2.60 -13.53
CA VAL A 118 9.94 2.73 -13.01
C VAL A 118 9.92 2.28 -11.56
N LEU A 119 9.27 3.05 -10.70
CA LEU A 119 9.02 2.65 -9.31
C LEU A 119 7.69 1.92 -9.24
N PHE A 120 7.64 0.82 -8.51
CA PHE A 120 6.41 0.09 -8.24
C PHE A 120 6.10 0.10 -6.74
N GLY A 121 5.04 0.79 -6.36
CA GLY A 121 4.60 0.93 -4.98
C GLY A 121 3.30 0.16 -4.73
N HIS A 122 3.39 -1.00 -4.07
CA HIS A 122 2.24 -1.74 -3.59
C HIS A 122 2.02 -1.47 -2.10
N SER A 123 0.76 -1.23 -1.68
CA SER A 123 0.42 -1.04 -0.27
C SER A 123 1.24 0.11 0.36
N GLY A 124 1.91 -0.15 1.49
CA GLY A 124 2.86 0.79 2.10
C GLY A 124 4.13 1.06 1.28
N GLY A 125 4.31 0.40 0.13
CA GLY A 125 5.28 0.78 -0.89
C GLY A 125 4.88 2.03 -1.66
N ALA A 126 3.58 2.33 -1.77
CA ALA A 126 3.11 3.53 -2.46
C ALA A 126 3.64 4.83 -1.82
N PRO A 127 3.47 5.09 -0.50
CA PRO A 127 4.08 6.26 0.12
C PRO A 127 5.62 6.22 0.09
N THR A 128 6.24 5.01 0.10
CA THR A 128 7.70 4.87 0.00
C THR A 128 8.21 5.41 -1.34
N MET A 129 7.61 4.98 -2.44
CA MET A 129 8.02 5.37 -3.79
C MET A 129 7.65 6.82 -4.10
N SER A 130 6.47 7.28 -3.68
CA SER A 130 6.05 8.66 -3.89
C SER A 130 6.90 9.65 -3.09
N PHE A 131 7.22 9.35 -1.83
CA PHE A 131 8.12 10.20 -1.03
C PHE A 131 9.50 10.33 -1.69
N TYR A 132 10.09 9.20 -2.10
CA TYR A 132 11.37 9.21 -2.81
C TYR A 132 11.31 10.11 -4.05
N GLN A 133 10.31 9.91 -4.92
CA GLN A 133 10.19 10.65 -6.17
C GLN A 133 9.91 12.14 -5.93
N ALA A 134 9.07 12.48 -4.95
CA ALA A 134 8.80 13.87 -4.60
C ALA A 134 10.08 14.61 -4.16
N VAL A 135 10.93 13.97 -3.34
CA VAL A 135 12.24 14.53 -2.96
C VAL A 135 13.18 14.58 -4.16
N ALA A 136 13.20 13.56 -5.00
CA ALA A 136 14.05 13.52 -6.20
C ALA A 136 13.71 14.64 -7.18
N GLU A 137 12.43 15.00 -7.34
CA GLU A 137 12.00 16.07 -8.24
C GLU A 137 12.14 17.48 -7.66
N ASN A 138 11.88 17.64 -6.35
CA ASN A 138 11.74 18.95 -5.70
C ASN A 138 12.89 19.27 -4.72
N GLY A 139 13.83 18.34 -4.54
CA GLY A 139 14.92 18.47 -3.58
C GLY A 139 14.46 18.32 -2.12
N VAL A 140 15.39 18.53 -1.20
CA VAL A 140 15.14 18.39 0.25
C VAL A 140 14.11 19.39 0.81
N ALA A 141 13.85 20.49 0.10
CA ALA A 141 12.83 21.46 0.49
C ALA A 141 11.45 20.81 0.64
N PHE A 142 11.15 19.75 -0.13
CA PHE A 142 9.91 19.00 0.01
C PHE A 142 9.72 18.41 1.41
N CYS A 143 10.77 17.84 2.02
CA CYS A 143 10.71 17.17 3.32
C CYS A 143 11.26 18.02 4.49
N GLN A 144 11.76 19.23 4.21
CA GLN A 144 12.22 20.19 5.21
C GLN A 144 11.21 21.29 5.53
N ASP A 145 9.98 21.20 5.00
CA ASP A 145 8.90 22.13 5.34
C ASP A 145 8.66 22.12 6.86
N PRO A 146 8.63 23.28 7.53
CA PRO A 146 8.44 23.39 8.98
C PRO A 146 7.10 22.84 9.49
N LYS A 147 6.12 22.64 8.62
CA LYS A 147 4.86 21.98 8.95
C LYS A 147 5.02 20.47 9.24
N ARG A 148 6.10 19.86 8.77
CA ARG A 148 6.36 18.43 8.96
C ARG A 148 6.64 18.14 10.44
N LEU A 149 6.09 17.02 10.94
CA LEU A 149 6.40 16.52 12.29
C LEU A 149 7.87 16.10 12.43
N THR A 150 8.46 15.66 11.33
CA THR A 150 9.90 15.39 11.18
C THR A 150 10.38 15.94 9.86
N THR A 151 11.62 16.40 9.83
CA THR A 151 12.29 16.88 8.63
C THR A 151 13.37 15.91 8.19
N CYS A 152 13.69 15.88 6.90
CA CYS A 152 14.79 15.09 6.38
C CYS A 152 16.14 15.83 6.47
N ASP A 153 17.22 15.06 6.44
CA ASP A 153 18.56 15.59 6.37
C ASP A 153 18.98 15.94 4.92
N ASN A 154 20.03 16.75 4.78
CA ASN A 154 20.59 17.13 3.47
C ASN A 154 21.20 15.96 2.69
N ASN A 155 21.37 14.77 3.32
CA ASN A 155 21.82 13.55 2.64
C ASN A 155 20.82 13.02 1.59
N LEU A 156 19.58 13.55 1.59
CA LEU A 156 18.59 13.31 0.54
C LEU A 156 18.70 14.29 -0.63
N ALA A 157 19.67 15.20 -0.62
CA ALA A 157 19.90 16.08 -1.77
C ALA A 157 20.40 15.29 -2.99
N GLY A 158 19.91 15.63 -4.18
CA GLY A 158 20.37 15.05 -5.43
C GLY A 158 19.99 13.58 -5.63
N LEU A 159 18.86 13.13 -5.10
CA LEU A 159 18.31 11.80 -5.41
C LEU A 159 18.07 11.65 -6.92
N PRO A 160 18.51 10.55 -7.55
CA PRO A 160 18.26 10.31 -8.97
C PRO A 160 16.77 10.07 -9.21
N LYS A 161 16.16 10.85 -10.12
CA LYS A 161 14.75 10.68 -10.49
C LYS A 161 14.53 9.35 -11.19
N ALA A 162 13.38 8.73 -10.92
CA ALA A 162 12.81 7.69 -11.76
C ALA A 162 12.00 8.32 -12.91
N ASP A 163 11.71 7.53 -13.95
CA ASP A 163 11.01 7.99 -15.15
C ASP A 163 9.48 7.89 -14.99
N GLY A 164 8.97 7.02 -14.10
CA GLY A 164 7.55 6.88 -13.81
C GLY A 164 7.28 6.06 -12.55
N ILE A 165 6.00 6.04 -12.13
CA ILE A 165 5.55 5.29 -10.95
C ILE A 165 4.29 4.50 -11.28
N VAL A 166 4.22 3.26 -10.79
CA VAL A 166 3.01 2.44 -10.75
C VAL A 166 2.61 2.24 -9.29
N PHE A 167 1.44 2.71 -8.94
CA PHE A 167 0.80 2.50 -7.63
C PHE A 167 -0.20 1.36 -7.73
N ALA A 168 0.00 0.31 -6.95
CA ALA A 168 -0.90 -0.84 -6.90
C ALA A 168 -1.53 -0.96 -5.51
N ASP A 169 -2.85 -0.84 -5.43
CA ASP A 169 -3.64 -0.78 -4.20
C ASP A 169 -3.02 0.16 -3.16
N ALA A 170 -2.89 1.41 -3.60
CA ALA A 170 -2.09 2.44 -2.97
C ALA A 170 -2.60 2.79 -1.57
N HIS A 171 -1.73 2.69 -0.62
CA HIS A 171 -1.96 3.12 0.74
C HIS A 171 -1.82 4.67 0.83
N PRO A 172 -2.76 5.41 1.45
CA PRO A 172 -2.68 6.88 1.53
C PRO A 172 -1.50 7.36 2.39
N GLY A 173 -0.97 6.47 3.22
CA GLY A 173 0.10 6.62 4.19
C GLY A 173 -0.26 5.90 5.48
N PHE A 174 0.72 5.30 6.14
CA PHE A 174 0.45 4.52 7.35
C PHE A 174 -0.08 5.35 8.53
N PRO A 175 0.32 6.62 8.72
CA PRO A 175 -0.28 7.49 9.73
C PRO A 175 -1.80 7.62 9.62
N MET A 176 -2.36 7.69 8.41
CA MET A 176 -3.80 7.77 8.19
C MET A 176 -4.50 6.47 8.59
N THR A 177 -3.87 5.34 8.33
CA THR A 177 -4.41 4.04 8.74
C THR A 177 -4.38 3.89 10.27
N ILE A 178 -3.30 4.33 10.92
CA ILE A 178 -3.21 4.38 12.39
C ILE A 178 -4.30 5.29 12.97
N LEU A 179 -4.45 6.50 12.45
CA LEU A 179 -5.45 7.47 12.90
C LEU A 179 -6.86 6.88 12.83
N ARG A 180 -7.22 6.31 11.68
CA ARG A 180 -8.54 5.70 11.46
C ARG A 180 -8.78 4.44 12.32
N GLY A 181 -7.73 3.78 12.77
CA GLY A 181 -7.78 2.62 13.66
C GLY A 181 -7.86 2.95 15.15
N PHE A 182 -7.62 4.21 15.57
CA PHE A 182 -7.62 4.57 16.97
C PHE A 182 -9.00 4.42 17.62
N ASN A 183 -9.00 3.83 18.83
CA ASN A 183 -10.16 3.94 19.71
C ASN A 183 -10.25 5.36 20.28
N PRO A 184 -11.24 6.17 19.90
CA PRO A 184 -11.34 7.54 20.35
C PRO A 184 -11.80 7.68 21.81
N SER A 185 -12.36 6.63 22.39
CA SER A 185 -12.91 6.68 23.75
C SER A 185 -11.86 6.80 24.86
N ILE A 186 -10.58 6.55 24.56
CA ILE A 186 -9.50 6.67 25.55
C ILE A 186 -9.24 8.14 25.89
N LEU A 187 -9.47 8.50 27.14
CA LEU A 187 -9.31 9.88 27.64
C LEU A 187 -7.89 10.18 28.13
N ASP A 188 -7.15 9.15 28.59
CA ASP A 188 -5.82 9.29 29.17
C ASP A 188 -4.92 8.14 28.74
N GLU A 189 -3.80 8.45 28.08
CA GLU A 189 -2.86 7.43 27.62
C GLU A 189 -2.09 6.76 28.77
N ASN A 190 -2.06 7.37 29.97
CA ASN A 190 -1.46 6.77 31.18
C ASN A 190 -2.46 5.90 31.93
N ASP A 191 -3.76 6.09 31.72
CA ASP A 191 -4.85 5.28 32.27
C ASP A 191 -5.84 4.90 31.17
N PRO A 192 -5.53 3.87 30.35
CA PRO A 192 -6.37 3.47 29.24
C PRO A 192 -7.70 2.80 29.68
N GLY A 193 -7.89 2.62 30.98
CA GLY A 193 -9.18 2.26 31.56
C GLY A 193 -10.16 3.43 31.66
N LYS A 194 -9.65 4.66 31.64
CA LYS A 194 -10.47 5.87 31.66
C LYS A 194 -11.03 6.15 30.27
N VAL A 195 -12.29 5.79 30.06
CA VAL A 195 -12.94 5.84 28.76
C VAL A 195 -14.18 6.72 28.76
N ASP A 196 -14.46 7.37 27.63
CA ASP A 196 -15.73 7.99 27.33
C ASP A 196 -16.65 6.96 26.65
N ALA A 197 -17.59 6.39 27.42
CA ALA A 197 -18.52 5.38 26.92
C ALA A 197 -19.44 5.92 25.79
N SER A 198 -19.63 7.22 25.69
CA SER A 198 -20.43 7.81 24.61
C SER A 198 -19.79 7.71 23.23
N LEU A 199 -18.49 7.36 23.18
CA LEU A 199 -17.72 7.15 21.96
C LEU A 199 -17.44 5.66 21.68
N ASP A 200 -18.07 4.73 22.43
CA ASP A 200 -17.94 3.30 22.17
C ASP A 200 -18.70 2.91 20.89
N PRO A 201 -17.98 2.50 19.80
CA PRO A 201 -18.65 2.13 18.56
C PRO A 201 -19.41 0.81 18.64
N PHE A 202 -19.19 0.00 19.69
CA PHE A 202 -19.87 -1.26 19.92
C PHE A 202 -21.06 -1.16 20.91
N ASP A 203 -21.43 0.06 21.30
CA ASP A 203 -22.63 0.26 22.10
C ASP A 203 -23.87 0.37 21.17
N PRO A 204 -24.89 -0.49 21.35
CA PRO A 204 -26.14 -0.39 20.59
C PRO A 204 -26.82 0.99 20.67
N LYS A 205 -26.62 1.70 21.77
CA LYS A 205 -27.15 3.09 21.93
C LYS A 205 -26.52 4.07 20.93
N ASN A 206 -25.32 3.77 20.45
CA ASN A 206 -24.61 4.56 19.45
C ASN A 206 -24.94 4.11 18.01
N GLY A 207 -25.73 3.06 17.84
CA GLY A 207 -26.15 2.56 16.53
C GLY A 207 -25.52 1.22 16.10
N TYR A 208 -24.75 0.58 17.00
CA TYR A 208 -24.14 -0.73 16.71
C TYR A 208 -25.18 -1.83 16.59
N ASN A 209 -25.04 -2.68 15.57
CA ASN A 209 -25.85 -3.89 15.38
C ASN A 209 -24.93 -5.12 15.23
N PRO A 210 -24.82 -5.98 16.25
CA PRO A 210 -23.95 -7.18 16.18
C PRO A 210 -24.45 -8.26 15.21
N LYS A 211 -25.68 -8.13 14.70
CA LYS A 211 -26.31 -9.15 13.82
C LYS A 211 -26.49 -8.67 12.38
N GLY A 212 -26.00 -7.49 12.04
CA GLY A 212 -26.19 -6.93 10.70
C GLY A 212 -25.53 -5.56 10.56
N ALA A 213 -25.94 -4.80 9.56
CA ALA A 213 -25.43 -3.45 9.35
C ALA A 213 -25.74 -2.55 10.54
N SER A 214 -24.74 -1.87 11.06
CA SER A 214 -24.88 -0.83 12.08
C SER A 214 -25.42 0.46 11.46
N ASN A 215 -26.12 1.26 12.27
CA ASN A 215 -26.69 2.53 11.82
C ASN A 215 -26.32 3.66 12.81
N TYR A 216 -25.16 4.25 12.59
CA TYR A 216 -24.65 5.35 13.42
C TYR A 216 -25.23 6.68 12.93
N SER A 217 -25.67 7.54 13.89
CA SER A 217 -26.13 8.87 13.52
C SER A 217 -24.97 9.73 12.96
N PRO A 218 -25.25 10.71 12.08
CA PRO A 218 -24.25 11.65 11.60
C PRO A 218 -23.51 12.37 12.73
N GLU A 219 -24.23 12.71 13.82
CA GLU A 219 -23.68 13.38 15.00
C GLU A 219 -22.69 12.49 15.76
N PHE A 220 -23.01 11.18 15.90
CA PHE A 220 -22.09 10.23 16.49
C PHE A 220 -20.84 10.07 15.64
N GLN A 221 -20.98 9.88 14.32
CA GLN A 221 -19.87 9.74 13.40
C GLN A 221 -18.94 10.95 13.44
N LYS A 222 -19.49 12.16 13.39
CA LYS A 222 -18.72 13.41 13.50
C LYS A 222 -17.91 13.44 14.80
N ARG A 223 -18.55 13.24 15.95
CA ARG A 223 -17.86 13.20 17.25
C ARG A 223 -16.76 12.14 17.31
N TYR A 224 -17.05 10.97 16.75
CA TYR A 224 -16.09 9.85 16.73
C TYR A 224 -14.84 10.20 15.94
N PHE A 225 -14.98 10.69 14.72
CA PHE A 225 -13.85 11.05 13.87
C PHE A 225 -13.05 12.25 14.40
N GLU A 226 -13.72 13.23 14.98
CA GLU A 226 -13.06 14.34 15.67
C GLU A 226 -12.30 13.87 16.91
N ALA A 227 -12.85 12.95 17.70
CA ALA A 227 -12.21 12.39 18.87
C ALA A 227 -11.00 11.50 18.52
N GLN A 228 -11.04 10.75 17.42
CA GLN A 228 -9.85 10.05 16.90
C GLN A 228 -8.71 11.04 16.62
N SER A 229 -9.02 12.14 15.94
CA SER A 229 -8.05 13.20 15.65
C SER A 229 -7.53 13.89 16.90
N ALA A 230 -8.40 14.21 17.84
CA ALA A 230 -8.02 14.80 19.11
C ALA A 230 -7.07 13.88 19.90
N ARG A 231 -7.33 12.56 19.91
CA ARG A 231 -6.45 11.57 20.54
C ARG A 231 -5.10 11.52 19.84
N MET A 232 -5.04 11.40 18.50
CA MET A 232 -3.80 11.41 17.74
C MET A 232 -2.97 12.66 18.05
N ASN A 233 -3.60 13.83 18.05
CA ASN A 233 -2.91 15.09 18.32
C ASN A 233 -2.32 15.13 19.75
N ARG A 234 -3.03 14.63 20.78
CA ARG A 234 -2.48 14.52 22.15
C ARG A 234 -1.25 13.64 22.20
N ILE A 235 -1.28 12.50 21.50
CA ILE A 235 -0.13 11.57 21.45
C ILE A 235 1.04 12.22 20.72
N ILE A 236 0.80 12.96 19.63
CA ILE A 236 1.82 13.72 18.90
C ILE A 236 2.46 14.76 19.83
N ASP A 237 1.65 15.56 20.55
CA ASP A 237 2.16 16.60 21.46
C ASP A 237 3.03 16.01 22.57
N ARG A 238 2.61 14.86 23.12
CA ARG A 238 3.41 14.10 24.09
C ARG A 238 4.74 13.61 23.47
N ALA A 239 4.70 13.06 22.27
CA ALA A 239 5.90 12.57 21.59
C ALA A 239 6.87 13.70 21.23
N LEU A 240 6.36 14.87 20.82
CA LEU A 240 7.16 16.07 20.59
C LEU A 240 7.83 16.56 21.88
N ALA A 241 7.12 16.60 22.99
CA ALA A 241 7.66 16.95 24.29
C ALA A 241 8.76 15.97 24.75
N LEU A 242 8.57 14.66 24.52
CA LEU A 242 9.59 13.65 24.77
C LEU A 242 10.82 13.86 23.88
N ARG A 243 10.64 14.15 22.59
CA ARG A 243 11.74 14.46 21.68
C ARG A 243 12.59 15.64 22.15
N GLU A 244 11.96 16.70 22.65
CA GLU A 244 12.71 17.85 23.18
C GLU A 244 13.49 17.48 24.47
N LYS A 245 12.94 16.63 25.34
CA LYS A 245 13.69 16.07 26.49
C LYS A 245 14.89 15.24 26.01
N MET A 246 14.70 14.36 25.04
CA MET A 246 15.78 13.54 24.47
C MET A 246 16.91 14.40 23.91
N LYS A 247 16.61 15.50 23.21
CA LYS A 247 17.61 16.45 22.71
C LYS A 247 18.47 17.08 23.83
N ARG A 248 17.92 17.22 25.03
CA ARG A 248 18.64 17.72 26.22
C ARG A 248 19.35 16.62 26.99
N GLY A 249 19.30 15.37 26.54
CA GLY A 249 19.87 14.22 27.25
C GLY A 249 18.99 13.69 28.39
N GLU A 250 17.76 14.17 28.51
CA GLU A 250 16.77 13.74 29.50
C GLU A 250 15.92 12.59 28.92
N HIS A 251 16.52 11.45 28.65
CA HIS A 251 15.86 10.30 28.05
C HIS A 251 15.97 9.05 28.95
N TYR A 252 15.00 8.16 28.80
CA TYR A 252 14.96 6.89 29.50
C TYR A 252 15.86 5.84 28.83
N TYR A 253 15.85 5.81 27.51
CA TYR A 253 16.70 4.95 26.69
C TYR A 253 17.68 5.80 25.89
N LYS A 254 18.93 5.37 25.79
CA LYS A 254 20.04 6.11 25.18
C LYS A 254 19.72 6.66 23.79
N ASP A 255 19.04 5.86 23.00
CA ASP A 255 18.86 6.16 21.58
C ASP A 255 17.46 6.66 21.24
N ASN A 256 16.44 6.24 21.99
CA ASN A 256 15.06 6.55 21.62
C ASN A 256 14.04 6.07 22.67
N ASP A 257 13.32 6.98 23.26
CA ASP A 257 12.26 6.65 24.20
C ASP A 257 11.05 5.99 23.50
N ILE A 258 10.19 5.36 24.28
CA ILE A 258 9.07 4.56 23.80
C ILE A 258 7.76 5.35 23.90
N VAL A 259 6.96 5.29 22.84
CA VAL A 259 5.55 5.71 22.80
C VAL A 259 4.68 4.46 22.78
N ILE A 260 3.89 4.28 23.83
CA ILE A 260 2.91 3.20 23.92
C ILE A 260 1.53 3.79 23.68
N ILE A 261 0.79 3.19 22.77
CA ILE A 261 -0.58 3.57 22.39
C ILE A 261 -1.48 2.38 22.72
N SER A 262 -2.13 2.44 23.87
CA SER A 262 -3.04 1.39 24.31
C SER A 262 -4.34 1.41 23.51
N ARG A 263 -4.87 0.25 23.17
CA ARG A 263 -6.13 0.12 22.41
C ARG A 263 -6.14 0.98 21.15
N GLY A 264 -5.01 0.98 20.42
CA GLY A 264 -4.87 1.69 19.16
C GLY A 264 -5.62 1.04 17.99
N GLY A 265 -6.32 -0.06 18.24
CA GLY A 265 -6.96 -0.85 17.21
C GLY A 265 -5.97 -1.61 16.31
N ASN A 266 -6.49 -2.42 15.40
CA ASN A 266 -5.66 -3.04 14.36
C ASN A 266 -5.93 -2.33 13.03
N PRO A 267 -5.09 -1.37 12.61
CA PRO A 267 -5.40 -0.49 11.49
C PRO A 267 -5.20 -1.12 10.12
N VAL A 268 -4.50 -2.23 9.99
CA VAL A 268 -4.13 -2.78 8.67
C VAL A 268 -4.22 -4.28 8.61
N GLY A 269 -4.89 -4.78 7.57
CA GLY A 269 -4.58 -6.03 6.86
C GLY A 269 -4.67 -7.33 7.63
N GLY A 270 -5.15 -7.31 8.85
CA GLY A 270 -5.48 -8.49 9.59
C GLY A 270 -6.98 -8.60 9.84
N PRO A 271 -7.45 -9.65 10.47
CA PRO A 271 -8.80 -9.70 10.99
C PRO A 271 -9.05 -8.44 11.82
N GLY A 272 -9.91 -7.55 11.36
CA GLY A 272 -10.22 -6.29 12.02
C GLY A 272 -9.47 -5.03 11.55
N GLY A 273 -8.59 -5.11 10.55
CA GLY A 273 -7.85 -3.93 10.06
C GLY A 273 -8.72 -2.81 9.51
N VAL A 274 -9.90 -3.13 9.03
CA VAL A 274 -10.92 -2.17 8.58
C VAL A 274 -12.15 -2.18 9.48
N ALA A 275 -12.15 -3.02 10.49
CA ALA A 275 -13.31 -3.27 11.31
C ALA A 275 -13.81 -2.04 12.05
N SER A 276 -12.93 -1.17 12.54
CA SER A 276 -13.39 0.06 13.20
C SER A 276 -14.07 1.02 12.23
N LEU A 277 -13.56 1.16 11.02
CA LEU A 277 -14.25 1.92 9.97
C LEU A 277 -15.55 1.24 9.57
N HIS A 278 -15.54 -0.06 9.49
CA HIS A 278 -16.66 -0.88 9.11
C HIS A 278 -17.79 -0.85 10.12
N VAL A 279 -17.47 -0.95 11.39
CA VAL A 279 -18.45 -0.86 12.48
C VAL A 279 -19.10 0.51 12.49
N LEU A 280 -18.36 1.57 12.15
CA LEU A 280 -18.85 2.94 12.10
C LEU A 280 -19.66 3.29 10.85
N GLN A 281 -19.77 2.38 9.93
CA GLN A 281 -20.27 2.72 8.61
C GLN A 281 -21.78 2.58 8.47
N PRO A 282 -22.49 3.64 8.15
CA PRO A 282 -23.62 3.56 7.24
C PRO A 282 -23.19 3.56 5.77
N SER A 283 -21.96 3.91 5.45
CA SER A 283 -21.49 3.93 4.07
C SER A 283 -20.05 3.45 3.92
N LEU A 284 -19.81 2.16 4.15
CA LEU A 284 -18.65 1.49 3.61
C LEU A 284 -18.50 1.77 2.11
N GLU A 285 -19.63 1.88 1.41
CA GLU A 285 -19.70 2.29 0.02
C GLU A 285 -18.87 3.55 -0.25
N SER A 286 -18.91 4.56 0.63
CA SER A 286 -18.15 5.80 0.44
C SER A 286 -16.62 5.65 0.55
N ILE A 287 -16.12 4.57 1.16
CA ILE A 287 -14.69 4.30 1.30
C ILE A 287 -14.24 3.20 0.35
N MET A 288 -15.09 2.20 0.12
CA MET A 288 -14.81 1.04 -0.71
C MET A 288 -15.38 1.16 -2.13
N SER A 289 -15.77 2.35 -2.54
CA SER A 289 -16.30 2.63 -3.87
C SER A 289 -15.66 3.86 -4.47
N THR A 290 -15.58 3.92 -5.81
CA THR A 290 -15.19 5.14 -6.51
C THR A 290 -16.27 6.22 -6.35
N ALA A 291 -15.86 7.50 -6.35
CA ALA A 291 -16.79 8.64 -6.28
C ALA A 291 -17.58 8.83 -7.58
N ARG A 292 -16.97 8.41 -8.68
CA ARG A 292 -17.49 8.61 -10.03
C ARG A 292 -17.16 7.41 -10.90
N PRO A 293 -17.73 7.29 -12.11
CA PRO A 293 -17.38 6.23 -13.05
C PRO A 293 -15.88 6.21 -13.34
N GLN A 294 -15.27 5.04 -13.24
CA GLN A 294 -13.85 4.77 -13.47
C GLN A 294 -13.69 3.51 -14.32
N LYS A 295 -12.50 3.27 -14.86
CA LYS A 295 -12.17 2.06 -15.61
C LYS A 295 -12.17 0.85 -14.70
N LEU A 296 -13.00 -0.14 -14.99
CA LEU A 296 -12.97 -1.48 -14.38
C LEU A 296 -12.44 -2.48 -15.40
N ILE A 297 -11.34 -3.13 -15.08
CA ILE A 297 -10.78 -4.22 -15.88
C ILE A 297 -11.46 -5.51 -15.46
N LYS A 298 -12.30 -6.04 -16.33
CA LYS A 298 -13.07 -7.26 -16.11
C LYS A 298 -12.18 -8.50 -16.13
N ASN A 299 -12.69 -9.63 -15.62
CA ASN A 299 -11.94 -10.89 -15.61
C ASN A 299 -11.47 -11.35 -16.99
N ASP A 300 -12.22 -11.07 -18.07
CA ASP A 300 -11.85 -11.39 -19.45
C ASP A 300 -10.85 -10.40 -20.08
N GLY A 301 -10.46 -9.36 -19.35
CA GLY A 301 -9.57 -8.29 -19.82
C GLY A 301 -10.28 -7.12 -20.50
N SER A 302 -11.59 -7.18 -20.71
CA SER A 302 -12.36 -6.04 -21.21
C SER A 302 -12.40 -4.90 -20.20
N ILE A 303 -12.58 -3.68 -20.70
CA ILE A 303 -12.62 -2.47 -19.85
C ILE A 303 -14.00 -1.84 -19.97
N VAL A 304 -14.67 -1.65 -18.84
CA VAL A 304 -15.92 -0.91 -18.74
C VAL A 304 -15.72 0.33 -17.86
N THR A 305 -16.59 1.31 -18.00
CA THR A 305 -16.56 2.54 -17.18
C THR A 305 -17.84 2.62 -16.36
N GLU A 306 -17.70 2.51 -15.04
CA GLU A 306 -18.83 2.53 -14.11
C GLU A 306 -18.38 3.00 -12.72
N VAL A 307 -19.31 3.29 -11.82
CA VAL A 307 -19.02 3.46 -10.39
C VAL A 307 -18.71 2.09 -9.82
N ILE A 308 -17.52 1.91 -9.27
CA ILE A 308 -17.00 0.61 -8.87
C ILE A 308 -17.07 0.50 -7.35
N SER A 309 -17.77 -0.52 -6.86
CA SER A 309 -17.78 -0.88 -5.44
C SER A 309 -16.99 -2.15 -5.21
N SER A 310 -16.28 -2.23 -4.08
CA SER A 310 -15.59 -3.46 -3.68
C SER A 310 -16.58 -4.63 -3.59
N VAL A 311 -16.20 -5.75 -4.17
CA VAL A 311 -16.98 -6.99 -4.05
C VAL A 311 -16.73 -7.75 -2.74
N ALA A 312 -15.70 -7.35 -1.97
CA ALA A 312 -15.43 -7.96 -0.67
C ALA A 312 -16.54 -7.62 0.32
N VAL A 313 -17.02 -8.66 0.99
CA VAL A 313 -17.89 -8.47 2.17
C VAL A 313 -16.99 -8.03 3.31
N PRO A 314 -17.21 -6.85 3.86
CA PRO A 314 -16.39 -6.37 4.95
C PRO A 314 -16.58 -7.24 6.21
N ASP A 315 -15.47 -7.53 6.91
CA ASP A 315 -15.51 -8.16 8.22
C ASP A 315 -15.80 -7.08 9.28
N PRO A 316 -16.92 -7.14 10.01
CA PRO A 316 -17.23 -6.14 11.04
C PRO A 316 -16.25 -6.16 12.21
N GLY A 317 -15.42 -7.20 12.33
CA GLY A 317 -14.59 -7.41 13.51
C GLY A 317 -15.41 -7.58 14.79
N THR A 318 -14.72 -7.76 15.90
CA THR A 318 -15.37 -7.85 17.22
C THR A 318 -14.81 -6.79 18.15
N ARG A 319 -15.56 -6.49 19.23
CA ARG A 319 -15.07 -5.62 20.32
C ARG A 319 -13.73 -6.16 20.85
N GLU A 320 -13.61 -7.47 21.03
CA GLU A 320 -12.44 -8.14 21.57
C GLU A 320 -11.22 -7.91 20.68
N THR A 321 -11.37 -8.03 19.36
CA THR A 321 -10.29 -7.82 18.40
C THR A 321 -9.87 -6.34 18.31
N ASN A 322 -10.82 -5.43 18.35
CA ASN A 322 -10.56 -4.00 18.16
C ASN A 322 -10.15 -3.26 19.44
N MET A 323 -10.60 -3.75 20.59
CA MET A 323 -10.44 -3.09 21.89
C MET A 323 -9.47 -3.83 22.81
N SER A 324 -8.89 -4.96 22.41
CA SER A 324 -7.98 -5.73 23.26
C SER A 324 -6.67 -4.98 23.52
N PHE A 325 -6.09 -5.18 24.69
CA PHE A 325 -4.74 -4.70 24.98
C PHE A 325 -3.68 -5.43 24.13
N ASP A 326 -3.85 -6.73 23.91
CA ASP A 326 -2.87 -7.55 23.21
C ASP A 326 -2.77 -7.22 21.75
N VAL A 327 -3.91 -7.13 21.06
CA VAL A 327 -3.97 -6.86 19.62
C VAL A 327 -3.93 -5.36 19.31
N GLY A 328 -4.60 -4.55 20.15
CA GLY A 328 -4.79 -3.12 19.90
C GLY A 328 -3.61 -2.24 20.35
N THR A 329 -2.74 -2.72 21.26
CA THR A 329 -1.63 -1.89 21.77
C THR A 329 -0.50 -1.81 20.76
N LYS A 330 -0.06 -0.57 20.48
CA LYS A 330 1.07 -0.27 19.61
C LYS A 330 2.24 0.26 20.41
N VAL A 331 3.44 -0.14 20.04
CA VAL A 331 4.70 0.31 20.65
C VAL A 331 5.60 0.85 19.54
N TYR A 332 6.05 2.08 19.72
CA TYR A 332 6.98 2.75 18.80
C TYR A 332 8.08 3.43 19.58
N SER A 333 9.22 3.65 18.97
CA SER A 333 10.13 4.68 19.47
C SER A 333 9.56 6.08 19.17
N VAL A 334 9.92 7.09 19.93
CA VAL A 334 9.49 8.49 19.71
C VAL A 334 9.76 8.93 18.28
N VAL A 335 10.98 8.64 17.78
CA VAL A 335 11.37 9.02 16.42
C VAL A 335 10.52 8.29 15.39
N SER A 336 10.33 6.98 15.53
CA SER A 336 9.51 6.19 14.62
C SER A 336 8.04 6.64 14.63
N PHE A 337 7.48 6.94 15.80
CA PHE A 337 6.11 7.43 15.87
C PHE A 337 5.94 8.72 15.07
N LEU A 338 6.79 9.72 15.34
CA LEU A 338 6.69 11.03 14.68
C LEU A 338 7.01 10.96 13.17
N SER A 339 7.98 10.14 12.76
CA SER A 339 8.45 10.04 11.38
C SER A 339 7.53 9.19 10.50
N ASN A 340 7.01 8.07 11.04
CA ASN A 340 6.34 7.04 10.23
C ASN A 340 4.85 6.86 10.55
N ASN A 341 4.37 7.27 11.75
CA ASN A 341 3.08 6.83 12.27
C ASN A 341 2.15 7.99 12.68
N ALA A 342 2.59 9.23 12.58
CA ALA A 342 1.88 10.41 13.04
C ALA A 342 1.45 11.33 11.89
N VAL A 343 0.24 11.88 12.00
CA VAL A 343 -0.31 12.90 11.11
C VAL A 343 -1.24 13.81 11.88
N ARG A 344 -1.17 15.12 11.67
CA ARG A 344 -2.11 16.08 12.25
C ARG A 344 -3.44 16.03 11.51
N SER A 345 -4.52 16.20 12.27
CA SER A 345 -5.87 16.20 11.72
C SER A 345 -6.85 16.91 12.64
N THR A 346 -7.97 17.35 12.09
CA THR A 346 -9.13 17.85 12.82
C THR A 346 -10.27 16.84 12.83
N ASN A 347 -10.32 16.00 11.79
CA ASN A 347 -11.24 14.89 11.60
C ASN A 347 -10.50 13.75 10.90
N SER A 348 -10.69 12.50 11.33
CA SER A 348 -9.95 11.34 10.81
C SER A 348 -10.42 10.85 9.44
N LEU A 349 -11.53 11.39 8.92
CA LEU A 349 -12.08 11.03 7.62
C LEU A 349 -11.65 12.02 6.53
N ASP A 350 -11.92 13.29 6.71
CA ASP A 350 -11.79 14.37 5.72
C ASP A 350 -10.97 15.58 6.19
N GLY A 351 -10.62 15.64 7.49
CA GLY A 351 -9.85 16.74 8.10
C GLY A 351 -8.37 16.40 8.32
N ILE A 352 -7.75 15.59 7.48
CA ILE A 352 -6.36 15.15 7.62
C ILE A 352 -5.42 16.14 6.94
N ASP A 353 -4.44 16.69 7.67
CA ASP A 353 -3.35 17.47 7.09
C ASP A 353 -2.23 16.51 6.63
N HIS A 354 -2.40 15.97 5.44
CA HIS A 354 -1.52 14.97 4.84
C HIS A 354 -0.06 15.41 4.77
N CYS A 355 0.20 16.72 4.66
CA CYS A 355 1.57 17.23 4.51
C CYS A 355 2.29 17.46 5.84
N THR A 356 1.67 17.18 6.98
CA THR A 356 2.38 17.12 8.27
C THR A 356 3.20 15.85 8.44
N SER A 357 2.96 14.83 7.62
CA SER A 357 3.73 13.58 7.59
C SER A 357 4.50 13.41 6.28
N ASN A 358 5.75 12.94 6.37
CA ASN A 358 6.51 12.50 5.18
C ASN A 358 6.01 11.14 4.66
N ASN A 359 5.37 10.32 5.50
CA ASN A 359 4.73 9.08 5.10
C ASN A 359 3.29 9.36 4.61
N SER A 360 3.18 10.04 3.48
CA SER A 360 1.89 10.35 2.86
C SER A 360 1.99 10.33 1.35
N THR A 361 1.35 9.34 0.72
CA THR A 361 1.19 9.26 -0.75
C THR A 361 0.45 10.50 -1.24
N VAL A 362 -0.64 10.86 -0.56
CA VAL A 362 -1.52 12.00 -0.90
C VAL A 362 -0.75 13.33 -0.93
N CYS A 363 0.16 13.57 0.03
CA CYS A 363 0.98 14.78 -0.01
C CYS A 363 2.05 14.71 -1.12
N ALA A 364 2.69 13.56 -1.30
CA ALA A 364 3.80 13.41 -2.23
C ALA A 364 3.38 13.61 -3.69
N VAL A 365 2.27 12.99 -4.11
CA VAL A 365 1.81 13.04 -5.51
C VAL A 365 1.41 14.45 -5.99
N GLN A 366 1.11 15.37 -5.05
CA GLN A 366 0.82 16.77 -5.38
C GLN A 366 2.05 17.54 -5.89
N SER A 367 3.24 16.94 -5.84
CA SER A 367 4.49 17.56 -6.29
C SER A 367 5.22 16.75 -7.37
N ILE A 368 4.77 15.53 -7.69
CA ILE A 368 5.36 14.63 -8.68
C ILE A 368 4.82 14.97 -10.07
N THR A 369 5.72 14.95 -11.08
CA THR A 369 5.37 15.32 -12.46
C THR A 369 5.62 14.21 -13.48
N VAL A 370 6.35 13.16 -13.12
CA VAL A 370 6.55 11.99 -14.00
C VAL A 370 5.21 11.25 -14.22
N PRO A 371 5.10 10.42 -15.28
CA PRO A 371 3.91 9.59 -15.51
C PRO A 371 3.56 8.69 -14.32
N GLU A 372 2.27 8.61 -13.99
CA GLU A 372 1.76 7.85 -12.84
C GLU A 372 0.60 6.92 -13.24
N LEU A 373 0.68 5.64 -12.86
CA LEU A 373 -0.41 4.68 -13.00
C LEU A 373 -0.96 4.29 -11.62
N TYR A 374 -2.27 4.36 -11.45
CA TYR A 374 -2.98 3.99 -10.23
C TYR A 374 -3.87 2.77 -10.50
N LEU A 375 -3.59 1.67 -9.82
CA LEU A 375 -4.34 0.42 -9.92
C LEU A 375 -4.94 0.07 -8.56
N ALA A 376 -6.27 0.17 -8.43
CA ALA A 376 -6.97 -0.26 -7.22
C ALA A 376 -7.45 -1.72 -7.36
N MET A 377 -7.62 -2.41 -6.24
CA MET A 377 -8.09 -3.79 -6.19
C MET A 377 -9.57 -3.84 -5.87
N GLY A 378 -10.36 -4.48 -6.76
CA GLY A 378 -11.82 -4.49 -6.72
C GLY A 378 -12.44 -5.35 -5.59
N ALA A 379 -11.62 -6.02 -4.77
CA ALA A 379 -12.01 -6.70 -3.55
C ALA A 379 -11.15 -6.25 -2.36
N ALA A 380 -10.70 -4.99 -2.36
CA ALA A 380 -9.91 -4.40 -1.29
C ALA A 380 -10.53 -3.09 -0.77
N ASN A 381 -9.88 -2.48 0.21
CA ASN A 381 -10.42 -1.35 0.98
C ASN A 381 -9.88 0.01 0.55
N PHE A 382 -8.93 0.05 -0.41
CA PHE A 382 -8.23 1.27 -0.79
C PHE A 382 -8.73 1.90 -2.10
N ILE A 383 -9.89 1.46 -2.62
CA ILE A 383 -10.45 1.96 -3.88
C ILE A 383 -10.59 3.49 -3.83
N ARG A 384 -11.25 3.99 -2.77
CA ARG A 384 -11.48 5.43 -2.59
C ARG A 384 -10.19 6.19 -2.30
N ASP A 385 -9.32 5.65 -1.45
CA ASP A 385 -8.03 6.27 -1.13
C ASP A 385 -7.13 6.35 -2.38
N THR A 386 -7.16 5.33 -3.24
CA THR A 386 -6.42 5.32 -4.51
C THR A 386 -7.00 6.34 -5.49
N GLU A 387 -8.33 6.42 -5.63
CA GLU A 387 -8.99 7.43 -6.48
C GLU A 387 -8.70 8.86 -6.01
N MET A 388 -8.81 9.13 -4.70
CA MET A 388 -8.48 10.42 -4.11
C MET A 388 -7.01 10.81 -4.38
N THR A 389 -6.10 9.86 -4.23
CA THR A 389 -4.68 10.07 -4.51
C THR A 389 -4.45 10.41 -5.99
N PHE A 390 -5.10 9.68 -6.90
CA PHE A 390 -5.09 9.96 -8.34
C PHE A 390 -5.63 11.35 -8.66
N ASP A 391 -6.73 11.77 -8.04
CA ASP A 391 -7.35 13.08 -8.29
C ASP A 391 -6.41 14.22 -7.90
N LEU A 392 -5.72 14.09 -6.77
CA LEU A 392 -4.82 15.09 -6.22
C LEU A 392 -3.42 15.08 -6.87
N ALA A 393 -3.10 14.07 -7.67
CA ALA A 393 -1.81 13.96 -8.34
C ALA A 393 -1.59 15.10 -9.34
N LYS A 394 -0.40 15.71 -9.27
CA LYS A 394 0.02 16.83 -10.13
C LYS A 394 0.37 16.40 -11.55
N SER A 395 0.80 15.15 -11.73
CA SER A 395 1.16 14.63 -13.04
C SER A 395 0.04 14.83 -14.05
N SER A 396 0.37 15.34 -15.23
CA SER A 396 -0.57 15.47 -16.37
C SER A 396 -0.73 14.15 -17.15
N ASP A 397 0.27 13.26 -17.06
CA ASP A 397 0.21 11.90 -17.63
C ASP A 397 -0.07 10.91 -16.52
N LYS A 398 -1.35 10.74 -16.20
CA LYS A 398 -1.80 9.81 -15.16
C LYS A 398 -2.99 9.00 -15.61
N ASP A 399 -3.07 7.75 -15.16
CA ASP A 399 -4.16 6.85 -15.47
C ASP A 399 -4.64 6.10 -14.22
N PHE A 400 -5.93 5.75 -14.18
CA PHE A 400 -6.54 5.01 -13.06
C PHE A 400 -7.39 3.87 -13.59
N ALA A 401 -7.24 2.69 -12.97
CA ALA A 401 -8.11 1.55 -13.23
C ALA A 401 -8.29 0.69 -11.96
N VAL A 402 -9.37 -0.07 -11.93
CA VAL A 402 -9.66 -1.05 -10.87
C VAL A 402 -9.62 -2.45 -11.47
N ILE A 403 -9.00 -3.40 -10.77
CA ILE A 403 -8.96 -4.81 -11.19
C ILE A 403 -10.11 -5.56 -10.53
N GLU A 404 -11.07 -6.03 -11.34
CA GLU A 404 -12.27 -6.73 -10.86
C GLU A 404 -11.91 -7.92 -9.95
N GLY A 405 -12.52 -7.98 -8.76
CA GLY A 405 -12.39 -9.12 -7.84
C GLY A 405 -10.99 -9.40 -7.27
N ALA A 406 -10.03 -8.50 -7.48
CA ALA A 406 -8.69 -8.64 -6.93
C ALA A 406 -8.66 -8.27 -5.45
N LEU A 407 -8.05 -9.12 -4.62
CA LEU A 407 -7.69 -8.82 -3.24
C LEU A 407 -6.44 -7.95 -3.16
N HIS A 408 -6.15 -7.38 -2.00
CA HIS A 408 -4.92 -6.62 -1.73
C HIS A 408 -3.62 -7.28 -2.23
N PRO A 409 -3.37 -8.60 -2.04
CA PRO A 409 -2.19 -9.29 -2.61
C PRO A 409 -2.33 -9.65 -4.09
N PHE A 410 -3.24 -9.02 -4.84
CA PHE A 410 -3.56 -9.21 -6.26
C PHE A 410 -4.25 -10.54 -6.62
N THR A 411 -4.38 -11.43 -5.68
CA THR A 411 -5.03 -12.74 -5.89
C THR A 411 -6.55 -12.61 -5.99
N PRO A 412 -7.24 -13.57 -6.63
CA PRO A 412 -8.70 -13.58 -6.73
C PRO A 412 -9.39 -13.66 -5.35
N CYS A 413 -10.45 -12.87 -5.15
CA CYS A 413 -11.35 -13.03 -4.00
C CYS A 413 -12.26 -14.25 -4.21
N ARG A 414 -11.78 -15.45 -3.87
CA ARG A 414 -12.56 -16.68 -3.99
C ARG A 414 -13.89 -16.65 -3.20
N PRO A 415 -13.91 -16.14 -1.95
CA PRO A 415 -15.17 -16.01 -1.20
C PRO A 415 -16.18 -15.03 -1.81
N CYS A 416 -15.72 -14.12 -2.69
CA CYS A 416 -16.59 -13.14 -3.35
C CYS A 416 -17.21 -13.67 -4.65
N GLU A 417 -16.76 -14.82 -5.15
CA GLU A 417 -17.21 -15.38 -6.43
C GLU A 417 -18.67 -15.90 -6.35
N LYS A 418 -19.48 -15.50 -7.31
CA LYS A 418 -20.82 -16.06 -7.51
C LYS A 418 -20.78 -17.38 -8.29
N THR A 419 -19.78 -17.51 -9.16
CA THR A 419 -19.48 -18.73 -9.92
C THR A 419 -17.99 -19.03 -9.83
N PRO A 420 -17.58 -20.31 -9.68
CA PRO A 420 -16.17 -20.67 -9.57
C PRO A 420 -15.33 -20.10 -10.72
N GLY A 421 -14.24 -19.43 -10.39
CA GLY A 421 -13.32 -18.83 -11.37
C GLY A 421 -13.72 -17.46 -11.90
N GLN A 422 -14.78 -16.85 -11.37
CA GLN A 422 -15.26 -15.53 -11.80
C GLN A 422 -14.15 -14.47 -11.83
N TYR A 423 -13.17 -14.55 -10.94
CA TYR A 423 -12.07 -13.59 -10.83
C TYR A 423 -10.69 -14.21 -11.08
N SER A 424 -10.60 -15.30 -11.86
CA SER A 424 -9.38 -16.10 -12.01
C SER A 424 -8.18 -15.33 -12.60
N ASN A 425 -8.41 -14.25 -13.34
CA ASN A 425 -7.38 -13.53 -14.11
C ASN A 425 -6.87 -12.23 -13.44
N THR A 426 -7.12 -12.01 -12.15
CA THR A 426 -6.75 -10.76 -11.46
C THR A 426 -5.27 -10.42 -11.60
N VAL A 427 -4.38 -11.37 -11.32
CA VAL A 427 -2.92 -11.19 -11.45
C VAL A 427 -2.53 -10.89 -12.91
N LYS A 428 -3.02 -11.71 -13.85
CA LYS A 428 -2.74 -11.52 -15.28
C LYS A 428 -3.15 -10.12 -15.72
N ASN A 429 -4.39 -9.73 -15.44
CA ASN A 429 -4.97 -8.46 -15.91
C ASN A 429 -4.25 -7.25 -15.33
N LEU A 430 -3.87 -7.30 -14.03
CA LEU A 430 -3.10 -6.25 -13.40
C LEU A 430 -1.75 -6.05 -14.10
N PHE A 431 -0.97 -7.13 -14.24
CA PHE A 431 0.38 -7.01 -14.77
C PHE A 431 0.40 -6.79 -16.28
N ASP A 432 -0.58 -7.27 -17.04
CA ASP A 432 -0.70 -6.97 -18.45
C ASP A 432 -1.05 -5.47 -18.66
N TYR A 433 -1.99 -4.94 -17.88
CA TYR A 433 -2.33 -3.52 -17.95
C TYR A 433 -1.15 -2.62 -17.59
N ALA A 434 -0.47 -2.92 -16.48
CA ALA A 434 0.71 -2.18 -16.05
C ALA A 434 1.85 -2.26 -17.09
N THR A 435 2.09 -3.45 -17.66
CA THR A 435 3.10 -3.67 -18.70
C THR A 435 2.81 -2.85 -19.95
N ASN A 436 1.57 -2.87 -20.43
CA ASN A 436 1.15 -2.10 -21.59
C ASN A 436 1.29 -0.59 -21.35
N TRP A 437 0.92 -0.14 -20.16
CA TRP A 437 1.05 1.26 -19.77
C TRP A 437 2.53 1.71 -19.72
N ILE A 438 3.41 0.88 -19.15
CA ILE A 438 4.87 1.13 -19.08
C ILE A 438 5.46 1.18 -20.48
N ASN A 439 5.23 0.14 -21.30
CA ASN A 439 5.81 0.04 -22.64
C ASN A 439 5.32 1.12 -23.62
N ALA A 440 4.15 1.70 -23.38
CA ALA A 440 3.63 2.80 -24.19
C ALA A 440 4.34 4.15 -23.91
N ARG A 441 5.11 4.26 -22.82
CA ARG A 441 5.73 5.52 -22.36
C ARG A 441 7.25 5.50 -22.34
N PHE A 442 7.82 4.33 -22.19
CA PHE A 442 9.25 4.17 -21.94
C PHE A 442 9.89 3.17 -22.92
#